data_ac2efe6af1f88acf52ba855fee495196
#
_entry.id   ac2efe6af1f88acf52ba855fee495196
#
_cell.length_a   1.000
_cell.length_b   1.000
_cell.length_c   1.000
_cell.angle_alpha   90.00
_cell.angle_beta   90.00
_cell.angle_gamma   90.00
#
_symmetry.space_group_name_H-M   'P 1'
#
loop_
_entity.id
_entity.type
_entity.pdbx_description
1 polymer ?
#
loop_
_entity_poly.entity_id
_entity_poly.type
_entity_poly.pdbx_seq_one_letter_code
_entity_poly.pdbx_strand_id
1 'polypeptide(L)'
;MTTAYGYGYASSALQLIAGVNVVANGGTYVAPRIVAGTIDKDGISHPAAASATHPVIKPETAAKMRTLMSEVVCFGTAKLAKINGLTAAGKTGTGYKRQDNGTYLKDDGSRAYFASFVGFLPADEPRFTVLVSIDEPDPASRDRFGGTAAAPVFANIAQVLINELDIRPSATDAGCPANRPAELGPSH
;
A
#
# COMPACT_ATOMS: atom_id res chain seq x y z
N MET A 1 9.04 21.57 -7.69
CA MET A 1 8.79 20.83 -6.43
C MET A 1 8.47 19.37 -6.81
N THR A 2 9.50 18.50 -6.87
CA THR A 2 9.40 17.13 -7.44
C THR A 2 8.98 16.07 -6.42
N THR A 3 9.13 16.38 -5.12
CA THR A 3 8.80 15.46 -4.02
C THR A 3 7.32 15.03 -4.01
N ALA A 4 6.40 15.91 -4.47
CA ALA A 4 4.99 15.59 -4.57
C ALA A 4 4.68 14.47 -5.57
N TYR A 5 5.59 14.20 -6.51
CA TYR A 5 5.48 13.10 -7.49
C TYR A 5 6.35 11.90 -7.12
N GLY A 6 6.94 11.88 -5.90
CA GLY A 6 7.77 10.78 -5.44
C GLY A 6 9.23 10.83 -5.88
N TYR A 7 9.73 11.98 -6.38
CA TYR A 7 11.14 12.18 -6.71
C TYR A 7 11.89 12.91 -5.61
N GLY A 8 13.19 12.59 -5.45
CA GLY A 8 14.06 13.25 -4.48
C GLY A 8 13.81 12.86 -3.03
N TYR A 9 13.12 11.73 -2.81
CA TYR A 9 12.89 11.15 -1.50
C TYR A 9 13.23 9.65 -1.53
N ALA A 10 13.98 9.20 -0.54
CA ALA A 10 14.29 7.79 -0.33
C ALA A 10 13.75 7.36 1.04
N SER A 11 13.06 6.23 1.06
CA SER A 11 12.54 5.63 2.30
C SER A 11 12.74 4.13 2.28
N SER A 12 12.86 3.53 3.46
CA SER A 12 12.77 2.08 3.55
C SER A 12 11.32 1.62 3.34
N ALA A 13 11.15 0.34 2.96
CA ALA A 13 9.82 -0.28 2.86
C ALA A 13 9.01 -0.14 4.15
N LEU A 14 9.68 -0.27 5.31
CA LEU A 14 9.05 -0.13 6.62
C LEU A 14 8.55 1.29 6.90
N GLN A 15 9.33 2.31 6.51
CA GLN A 15 8.90 3.71 6.64
C GLN A 15 7.71 4.02 5.72
N LEU A 16 7.74 3.50 4.49
CA LEU A 16 6.64 3.70 3.53
C LEU A 16 5.34 3.06 4.03
N ILE A 17 5.38 1.80 4.47
CA ILE A 17 4.20 1.13 4.98
C ILE A 17 3.68 1.77 6.26
N ALA A 18 4.57 2.22 7.16
CA ALA A 18 4.19 2.94 8.37
C ALA A 18 3.53 4.29 8.05
N GLY A 19 4.01 5.01 7.04
CA GLY A 19 3.40 6.25 6.57
C GLY A 19 2.00 6.05 5.99
N VAL A 20 1.81 5.03 5.15
CA VAL A 20 0.49 4.67 4.61
C VAL A 20 -0.45 4.18 5.71
N ASN A 21 0.09 3.46 6.69
CA ASN A 21 -0.69 2.98 7.84
C ASN A 21 -1.25 4.13 8.70
N VAL A 22 -0.65 5.33 8.68
CA VAL A 22 -1.26 6.52 9.29
C VAL A 22 -2.64 6.81 8.69
N VAL A 23 -2.76 6.70 7.37
CA VAL A 23 -4.04 6.90 6.68
C VAL A 23 -5.03 5.79 7.03
N ALA A 24 -4.59 4.54 6.98
CA ALA A 24 -5.40 3.38 7.36
C ALA A 24 -5.88 3.48 8.82
N ASN A 25 -5.03 3.97 9.72
CA ASN A 25 -5.26 4.06 11.17
C ASN A 25 -5.85 5.42 11.62
N GLY A 26 -6.66 6.05 10.77
CA GLY A 26 -7.42 7.25 11.14
C GLY A 26 -6.57 8.48 11.48
N GLY A 27 -5.34 8.58 10.96
CA GLY A 27 -4.46 9.73 11.15
C GLY A 27 -3.40 9.56 12.22
N THR A 28 -3.38 8.41 12.90
CA THR A 28 -2.44 8.13 14.00
C THR A 28 -1.30 7.23 13.51
N TYR A 29 -0.07 7.66 13.75
CA TYR A 29 1.12 6.84 13.57
C TYR A 29 1.24 5.81 14.69
N VAL A 30 1.60 4.60 14.33
CA VAL A 30 1.97 3.52 15.26
C VAL A 30 3.36 3.05 14.90
N ALA A 31 4.29 3.09 15.84
CA ALA A 31 5.66 2.64 15.62
C ALA A 31 5.67 1.14 15.26
N PRO A 32 6.22 0.76 14.10
CA PRO A 32 6.27 -0.65 13.72
C PRO A 32 7.18 -1.43 14.66
N ARG A 33 6.78 -2.67 14.95
CA ARG A 33 7.57 -3.62 15.74
C ARG A 33 7.53 -4.99 15.07
N ILE A 34 8.62 -5.73 15.15
CA ILE A 34 8.75 -7.09 14.63
C ILE A 34 8.83 -8.13 15.74
N VAL A 35 9.04 -7.70 17.00
CA VAL A 35 9.09 -8.59 18.16
C VAL A 35 7.80 -8.40 18.95
N ALA A 36 7.00 -9.45 19.05
CA ALA A 36 5.75 -9.45 19.82
C ALA A 36 6.00 -9.64 21.32
N GLY A 37 7.08 -10.34 21.68
CA GLY A 37 7.45 -10.65 23.05
C GLY A 37 8.62 -11.64 23.09
N THR A 38 9.00 -12.05 24.29
CA THR A 38 10.01 -13.08 24.54
C THR A 38 9.42 -14.19 25.38
N ILE A 39 9.97 -15.39 25.25
CA ILE A 39 9.67 -16.52 26.12
C ILE A 39 10.95 -16.82 26.91
N ASP A 40 10.86 -16.87 28.22
CA ASP A 40 11.99 -17.17 29.07
C ASP A 40 12.28 -18.69 29.16
N LYS A 41 13.34 -19.05 29.90
CA LYS A 41 13.78 -20.45 30.08
C LYS A 41 12.74 -21.34 30.77
N ASP A 42 11.81 -20.75 31.47
CA ASP A 42 10.76 -21.43 32.26
C ASP A 42 9.45 -21.53 31.41
N GLY A 43 9.48 -21.05 30.13
CA GLY A 43 8.34 -21.07 29.21
C GLY A 43 7.34 -19.94 29.43
N ILE A 44 7.68 -18.94 30.26
CA ILE A 44 6.79 -17.82 30.56
C ILE A 44 6.92 -16.79 29.43
N SER A 45 5.77 -16.36 28.90
CA SER A 45 5.71 -15.32 27.87
C SER A 45 5.74 -13.92 28.47
N HIS A 46 6.63 -13.09 27.96
CA HIS A 46 6.76 -11.67 28.31
C HIS A 46 6.42 -10.82 27.08
N PRO A 47 5.20 -10.27 26.97
CA PRO A 47 4.81 -9.43 25.85
C PRO A 47 5.71 -8.19 25.74
N ALA A 48 6.06 -7.80 24.50
CA ALA A 48 6.75 -6.54 24.27
C ALA A 48 5.87 -5.34 24.67
N ALA A 49 6.51 -4.24 25.04
CA ALA A 49 5.80 -3.00 25.33
C ALA A 49 4.93 -2.57 24.15
N ALA A 50 3.81 -1.89 24.43
CA ALA A 50 2.97 -1.32 23.39
C ALA A 50 3.77 -0.37 22.48
N SER A 51 3.46 -0.38 21.20
CA SER A 51 4.09 0.54 20.24
C SER A 51 3.79 1.99 20.59
N ALA A 52 4.77 2.87 20.46
CA ALA A 52 4.56 4.31 20.59
C ALA A 52 3.60 4.81 19.50
N THR A 53 2.71 5.71 19.88
CA THR A 53 1.72 6.30 18.96
C THR A 53 1.71 7.81 19.08
N HIS A 54 1.42 8.50 17.98
CA HIS A 54 1.14 9.94 17.98
C HIS A 54 0.27 10.34 16.78
N PRO A 55 -0.57 11.38 16.89
CA PRO A 55 -1.35 11.89 15.79
C PRO A 55 -0.44 12.57 14.76
N VAL A 56 -0.71 12.37 13.47
CA VAL A 56 0.03 12.95 12.33
C VAL A 56 -0.86 13.82 11.46
N ILE A 57 -2.05 13.31 11.12
CA ILE A 57 -3.06 14.03 10.35
C ILE A 57 -4.42 13.92 11.04
N LYS A 58 -5.32 14.84 10.73
CA LYS A 58 -6.67 14.82 11.29
C LYS A 58 -7.46 13.59 10.80
N PRO A 59 -8.36 13.02 11.63
CA PRO A 59 -9.18 11.87 11.23
C PRO A 59 -10.00 12.11 9.94
N GLU A 60 -10.51 13.33 9.75
CA GLU A 60 -11.27 13.69 8.54
C GLU A 60 -10.36 13.69 7.30
N THR A 61 -9.10 14.08 7.44
CA THR A 61 -8.11 14.03 6.36
C THR A 61 -7.78 12.58 6.01
N ALA A 62 -7.58 11.73 7.03
CA ALA A 62 -7.35 10.30 6.83
C ALA A 62 -8.54 9.62 6.14
N ALA A 63 -9.78 9.95 6.54
CA ALA A 63 -10.99 9.43 5.91
C ALA A 63 -11.07 9.82 4.43
N LYS A 64 -10.85 11.11 4.09
CA LYS A 64 -10.79 11.58 2.70
C LYS A 64 -9.72 10.87 1.89
N MET A 65 -8.53 10.67 2.47
CA MET A 65 -7.45 9.94 1.81
C MET A 65 -7.81 8.47 1.56
N ARG A 66 -8.47 7.78 2.49
CA ARG A 66 -8.96 6.42 2.26
C ARG A 66 -9.91 6.35 1.06
N THR A 67 -10.86 7.29 0.97
CA THR A 67 -11.76 7.39 -0.19
C THR A 67 -10.99 7.59 -1.49
N LEU A 68 -10.06 8.55 -1.55
CA LEU A 68 -9.25 8.79 -2.75
C LEU A 68 -8.38 7.58 -3.12
N MET A 69 -7.82 6.88 -2.13
CA MET A 69 -7.01 5.68 -2.38
C MET A 69 -7.87 4.48 -2.82
N SER A 70 -9.13 4.37 -2.39
CA SER A 70 -10.05 3.36 -2.93
C SER A 70 -10.42 3.63 -4.39
N GLU A 71 -10.54 4.90 -4.80
CA GLU A 71 -10.75 5.29 -6.18
C GLU A 71 -9.61 4.83 -7.11
N VAL A 72 -8.36 4.86 -6.62
CA VAL A 72 -7.21 4.35 -7.38
C VAL A 72 -7.36 2.86 -7.69
N VAL A 73 -7.91 2.09 -6.76
CA VAL A 73 -8.18 0.66 -6.95
C VAL A 73 -9.42 0.44 -7.80
N CYS A 74 -10.50 1.16 -7.53
CA CYS A 74 -11.77 0.92 -8.21
C CYS A 74 -11.76 1.40 -9.68
N PHE A 75 -11.17 2.55 -9.96
CA PHE A 75 -11.26 3.22 -11.26
C PHE A 75 -9.92 3.68 -11.82
N GLY A 76 -8.88 3.75 -11.00
CA GLY A 76 -7.58 4.30 -11.34
C GLY A 76 -6.56 3.29 -11.85
N THR A 77 -5.31 3.54 -11.48
CA THR A 77 -4.12 2.80 -11.96
C THR A 77 -3.94 1.42 -11.31
N ALA A 78 -4.72 1.07 -10.28
CA ALA A 78 -4.57 -0.17 -9.52
C ALA A 78 -5.79 -1.12 -9.65
N LYS A 79 -6.46 -1.14 -10.78
CA LYS A 79 -7.65 -1.98 -10.99
C LYS A 79 -7.41 -3.48 -10.76
N LEU A 80 -6.16 -3.93 -10.94
CA LEU A 80 -5.77 -5.33 -10.68
C LEU A 80 -5.59 -5.65 -9.18
N ALA A 81 -5.71 -4.65 -8.30
CA ALA A 81 -5.78 -4.85 -6.85
C ALA A 81 -7.21 -5.02 -6.31
N LYS A 82 -8.22 -5.07 -7.19
CA LYS A 82 -9.62 -5.25 -6.77
C LYS A 82 -9.83 -6.59 -6.09
N ILE A 83 -10.64 -6.57 -5.04
CA ILE A 83 -11.09 -7.75 -4.31
C ILE A 83 -12.61 -7.85 -4.44
N ASN A 84 -13.11 -9.03 -4.72
CA ASN A 84 -14.54 -9.26 -4.81
C ASN A 84 -15.20 -9.12 -3.43
N GLY A 85 -16.23 -8.28 -3.34
CA GLY A 85 -17.01 -8.09 -2.11
C GLY A 85 -16.36 -7.22 -1.04
N LEU A 86 -15.13 -6.70 -1.28
CA LEU A 86 -14.44 -5.80 -0.35
C LEU A 86 -13.77 -4.66 -1.11
N THR A 87 -13.83 -3.47 -0.56
CA THR A 87 -13.13 -2.31 -1.13
C THR A 87 -11.71 -2.25 -0.58
N ALA A 88 -10.72 -2.38 -1.45
CA ALA A 88 -9.33 -2.09 -1.12
C ALA A 88 -8.99 -0.62 -1.41
N ALA A 89 -8.08 -0.05 -0.66
CA ALA A 89 -7.52 1.27 -0.90
C ALA A 89 -6.01 1.18 -1.06
N GLY A 90 -5.43 1.92 -1.99
CA GLY A 90 -3.98 1.84 -2.22
C GLY A 90 -3.47 2.81 -3.27
N LYS A 91 -2.16 2.77 -3.49
CA LYS A 91 -1.46 3.60 -4.47
C LYS A 91 -0.35 2.81 -5.16
N THR A 92 -0.29 2.94 -6.47
CA THR A 92 0.81 2.43 -7.29
C THR A 92 2.02 3.36 -7.22
N GLY A 93 3.20 2.78 -7.27
CA GLY A 93 4.45 3.47 -7.50
C GLY A 93 5.17 2.86 -8.71
N THR A 94 5.74 3.70 -9.55
CA THR A 94 6.61 3.28 -10.63
C THR A 94 7.71 4.32 -10.75
N GLY A 95 8.92 3.93 -10.44
CA GLY A 95 10.11 4.77 -10.52
C GLY A 95 11.19 4.14 -11.38
N TYR A 96 12.15 4.93 -11.81
CA TYR A 96 13.40 4.39 -12.35
C TYR A 96 14.32 4.01 -11.19
N LYS A 97 14.94 2.84 -11.32
CA LYS A 97 15.93 2.38 -10.35
C LYS A 97 17.23 3.15 -10.55
N ARG A 98 17.76 3.69 -9.45
CA ARG A 98 19.09 4.28 -9.46
C ARG A 98 20.13 3.16 -9.61
N GLN A 99 21.06 3.35 -10.52
CA GLN A 99 22.16 2.44 -10.78
C GLN A 99 23.37 2.74 -9.88
N ASP A 100 24.32 1.81 -9.78
CA ASP A 100 25.53 1.99 -8.97
C ASP A 100 26.41 3.14 -9.47
N ASN A 101 26.34 3.45 -10.77
CA ASN A 101 27.01 4.62 -11.36
C ASN A 101 26.41 5.98 -10.96
N GLY A 102 25.37 5.97 -10.08
CA GLY A 102 24.70 7.17 -9.58
C GLY A 102 23.65 7.79 -10.52
N THR A 103 23.45 7.22 -11.71
CA THR A 103 22.43 7.65 -12.68
C THR A 103 21.20 6.75 -12.66
N TYR A 104 20.21 7.01 -13.53
CA TYR A 104 19.05 6.15 -13.77
C TYR A 104 19.18 5.36 -15.09
N LEU A 105 20.37 5.37 -15.72
CA LEU A 105 20.66 4.64 -16.95
C LEU A 105 21.62 3.50 -16.64
N LYS A 106 21.33 2.34 -17.20
CA LYS A 106 22.28 1.22 -17.25
C LYS A 106 23.39 1.55 -18.24
N ASP A 107 24.48 0.78 -18.25
CA ASP A 107 25.63 0.99 -19.14
C ASP A 107 25.26 0.87 -20.63
N ASP A 108 24.21 0.09 -20.94
CA ASP A 108 23.64 -0.05 -22.28
C ASP A 108 22.66 1.07 -22.68
N GLY A 109 22.49 2.10 -21.82
CA GLY A 109 21.56 3.22 -22.02
C GLY A 109 20.11 2.90 -21.72
N SER A 110 19.77 1.67 -21.35
CA SER A 110 18.42 1.30 -20.93
C SER A 110 18.12 1.76 -19.50
N ARG A 111 16.86 1.63 -19.08
CA ARG A 111 16.41 1.96 -17.72
C ARG A 111 15.80 0.75 -17.04
N ALA A 112 16.17 0.55 -15.78
CA ALA A 112 15.48 -0.38 -14.90
C ALA A 112 14.33 0.32 -14.17
N TYR A 113 13.26 -0.43 -13.92
CA TYR A 113 12.10 0.04 -13.19
C TYR A 113 12.09 -0.54 -11.77
N PHE A 114 11.48 0.22 -10.87
CA PHE A 114 11.07 -0.25 -9.56
C PHE A 114 9.56 -0.08 -9.47
N ALA A 115 8.84 -1.19 -9.47
CA ALA A 115 7.39 -1.22 -9.46
C ALA A 115 6.87 -1.54 -8.06
N SER A 116 5.93 -0.76 -7.56
CA SER A 116 5.38 -0.99 -6.23
C SER A 116 3.88 -0.74 -6.17
N PHE A 117 3.24 -1.37 -5.19
CA PHE A 117 1.89 -1.07 -4.76
C PHE A 117 1.83 -1.18 -3.24
N VAL A 118 1.28 -0.18 -2.60
CA VAL A 118 0.95 -0.21 -1.17
C VAL A 118 -0.55 0.00 -1.00
N GLY A 119 -1.17 -0.85 -0.22
CA GLY A 119 -2.60 -0.77 0.01
C GLY A 119 -3.01 -1.41 1.33
N PHE A 120 -4.23 -1.15 1.73
CA PHE A 120 -4.87 -1.70 2.91
C PHE A 120 -6.31 -2.13 2.59
N LEU A 121 -6.85 -2.99 3.43
CA LEU A 121 -8.17 -3.59 3.24
C LEU A 121 -8.76 -3.97 4.61
N PRO A 122 -10.11 -3.86 4.77
CA PRO A 122 -11.05 -3.07 4.00
C PRO A 122 -10.73 -1.56 4.00
N ALA A 123 -11.23 -0.78 3.03
CA ALA A 123 -10.93 0.66 2.94
C ALA A 123 -11.60 1.49 4.05
N ASP A 124 -12.78 1.08 4.49
CA ASP A 124 -13.58 1.73 5.53
C ASP A 124 -13.10 1.35 6.95
N GLU A 125 -12.75 0.10 7.17
CA GLU A 125 -12.26 -0.45 8.45
C GLU A 125 -10.98 -1.27 8.26
N PRO A 126 -9.83 -0.63 8.02
CA PRO A 126 -8.58 -1.31 7.68
C PRO A 126 -8.11 -2.31 8.74
N ARG A 127 -7.85 -3.55 8.32
CA ARG A 127 -7.38 -4.63 9.16
C ARG A 127 -5.91 -4.98 8.93
N PHE A 128 -5.41 -4.73 7.74
CA PHE A 128 -4.00 -4.92 7.40
C PHE A 128 -3.57 -3.98 6.28
N THR A 129 -2.27 -3.74 6.20
CA THR A 129 -1.61 -2.99 5.13
C THR A 129 -0.52 -3.86 4.52
N VAL A 130 -0.47 -3.90 3.19
CA VAL A 130 0.53 -4.67 2.43
C VAL A 130 1.26 -3.74 1.48
N LEU A 131 2.58 -3.86 1.44
CA LEU A 131 3.45 -3.28 0.43
C LEU A 131 4.03 -4.39 -0.42
N VAL A 132 3.84 -4.29 -1.72
CA VAL A 132 4.49 -5.12 -2.72
C VAL A 132 5.49 -4.27 -3.49
N SER A 133 6.73 -4.73 -3.56
CA SER A 133 7.80 -4.06 -4.31
C SER A 133 8.48 -5.09 -5.21
N ILE A 134 8.58 -4.77 -6.49
CA ILE A 134 9.21 -5.61 -7.52
C ILE A 134 10.38 -4.82 -8.09
N ASP A 135 11.57 -5.33 -7.85
CA ASP A 135 12.80 -4.74 -8.34
C ASP A 135 13.13 -5.30 -9.72
N GLU A 136 13.34 -4.42 -10.67
CA GLU A 136 13.67 -4.71 -12.06
C GLU A 136 12.70 -5.71 -12.73
N PRO A 137 11.38 -5.46 -12.76
CA PRO A 137 10.48 -6.25 -13.58
C PRO A 137 10.97 -6.21 -15.03
N ASP A 138 10.73 -7.30 -15.79
CA ASP A 138 11.16 -7.42 -17.17
C ASP A 138 10.78 -6.17 -17.99
N PRO A 139 11.77 -5.40 -18.52
CA PRO A 139 11.51 -4.16 -19.23
C PRO A 139 10.78 -4.37 -20.57
N ALA A 140 10.83 -5.56 -21.14
CA ALA A 140 10.10 -5.92 -22.36
C ALA A 140 8.64 -6.27 -22.07
N SER A 141 8.30 -6.62 -20.82
CA SER A 141 6.94 -6.90 -20.42
C SER A 141 6.10 -5.63 -20.37
N ARG A 142 4.82 -5.76 -20.78
CA ARG A 142 3.81 -4.72 -20.53
C ARG A 142 3.52 -4.59 -19.02
N ASP A 143 3.79 -5.63 -18.25
CA ASP A 143 3.52 -5.76 -16.81
C ASP A 143 4.72 -5.33 -15.95
N ARG A 144 5.35 -4.18 -16.30
CA ARG A 144 6.49 -3.61 -15.58
C ARG A 144 6.13 -2.46 -14.63
N PHE A 145 4.87 -2.06 -14.58
CA PHE A 145 4.40 -0.95 -13.76
C PHE A 145 3.76 -1.42 -12.46
N GLY A 146 3.72 -0.56 -11.44
CA GLY A 146 3.14 -0.89 -10.14
C GLY A 146 1.70 -1.42 -10.23
N GLY A 147 0.90 -0.88 -11.15
CA GLY A 147 -0.49 -1.31 -11.36
C GLY A 147 -0.65 -2.64 -12.07
N THR A 148 0.33 -3.06 -12.87
CA THR A 148 0.27 -4.31 -13.63
C THR A 148 1.15 -5.41 -13.05
N ALA A 149 2.28 -5.06 -12.43
CA ALA A 149 3.18 -6.01 -11.78
C ALA A 149 2.84 -6.23 -10.29
N ALA A 150 2.75 -5.14 -9.50
CA ALA A 150 2.63 -5.26 -8.04
C ALA A 150 1.18 -5.37 -7.54
N ALA A 151 0.22 -4.69 -8.19
CA ALA A 151 -1.17 -4.72 -7.75
C ALA A 151 -1.83 -6.12 -7.78
N PRO A 152 -1.62 -6.98 -8.81
CA PRO A 152 -2.16 -8.35 -8.77
C PRO A 152 -1.53 -9.21 -7.68
N VAL A 153 -0.26 -9.02 -7.35
CA VAL A 153 0.40 -9.70 -6.22
C VAL A 153 -0.24 -9.29 -4.90
N PHE A 154 -0.52 -7.98 -4.73
CA PHE A 154 -1.29 -7.50 -3.58
C PHE A 154 -2.65 -8.21 -3.49
N ALA A 155 -3.41 -8.31 -4.59
CA ALA A 155 -4.72 -8.96 -4.59
C ALA A 155 -4.63 -10.42 -4.13
N ASN A 156 -3.63 -11.16 -4.59
CA ASN A 156 -3.41 -12.55 -4.18
C ASN A 156 -3.07 -12.66 -2.69
N ILE A 157 -2.17 -11.81 -2.18
CA ILE A 157 -1.83 -11.77 -0.74
C ILE A 157 -3.06 -11.37 0.08
N ALA A 158 -3.80 -10.36 -0.35
CA ALA A 158 -5.00 -9.89 0.33
C ALA A 158 -6.05 -11.02 0.43
N GLN A 159 -6.25 -11.82 -0.61
CA GLN A 159 -7.19 -12.93 -0.57
C GLN A 159 -6.80 -14.00 0.47
N VAL A 160 -5.51 -14.28 0.62
CA VAL A 160 -5.02 -15.18 1.68
C VAL A 160 -5.30 -14.58 3.06
N LEU A 161 -4.96 -13.31 3.27
CA LEU A 161 -5.16 -12.63 4.56
C LEU A 161 -6.64 -12.47 4.94
N ILE A 162 -7.52 -12.26 3.96
CA ILE A 162 -8.98 -12.23 4.18
C ILE A 162 -9.44 -13.54 4.80
N ASN A 163 -8.99 -14.67 4.26
CA ASN A 163 -9.37 -15.99 4.74
C ASN A 163 -8.75 -16.28 6.12
N GLU A 164 -7.46 -16.02 6.30
CA GLU A 164 -6.74 -16.29 7.55
C GLU A 164 -7.23 -15.43 8.73
N LEU A 165 -7.63 -14.19 8.46
CA LEU A 165 -8.08 -13.24 9.48
C LEU A 165 -9.61 -13.18 9.61
N ASP A 166 -10.34 -14.04 8.88
CA ASP A 166 -11.82 -14.07 8.79
C ASP A 166 -12.42 -12.67 8.57
N ILE A 167 -11.86 -11.92 7.60
CA ILE A 167 -12.32 -10.57 7.30
C ILE A 167 -13.58 -10.65 6.47
N ARG A 168 -14.64 -10.01 6.97
CA ARG A 168 -15.92 -9.95 6.30
C ARG A 168 -16.24 -8.52 5.87
N PRO A 169 -17.01 -8.33 4.78
CA PRO A 169 -17.50 -7.01 4.41
C PRO A 169 -18.30 -6.41 5.57
N SER A 170 -18.07 -5.13 5.84
CA SER A 170 -18.95 -4.35 6.74
C SER A 170 -20.31 -4.13 6.07
N ALA A 171 -21.31 -3.67 6.83
CA ALA A 171 -22.61 -3.32 6.26
C ALA A 171 -22.53 -2.20 5.22
N THR A 172 -21.45 -1.42 5.21
CA THR A 172 -21.21 -0.30 4.31
C THR A 172 -20.24 -0.60 3.18
N ASP A 173 -19.50 -1.73 3.25
CA ASP A 173 -18.56 -2.12 2.20
C ASP A 173 -19.22 -3.10 1.21
N ALA A 174 -19.66 -2.55 0.10
CA ALA A 174 -20.22 -3.33 -1.02
C ALA A 174 -19.17 -3.64 -2.11
N GLY A 175 -17.90 -3.41 -1.84
CA GLY A 175 -16.83 -3.49 -2.85
C GLY A 175 -16.82 -2.26 -3.78
N CYS A 176 -16.03 -2.35 -4.84
CA CYS A 176 -15.95 -1.27 -5.83
C CYS A 176 -17.29 -1.07 -6.54
N PRO A 177 -17.84 0.15 -6.57
CA PRO A 177 -19.07 0.43 -7.30
C PRO A 177 -18.88 0.23 -8.81
N ALA A 178 -19.98 -0.10 -9.51
CA ALA A 178 -19.92 -0.35 -10.96
C ALA A 178 -19.51 0.90 -11.76
N ASN A 179 -19.93 2.08 -11.30
CA ASN A 179 -19.65 3.36 -11.94
C ASN A 179 -18.95 4.30 -10.97
N ARG A 180 -18.03 5.12 -11.50
CA ARG A 180 -17.37 6.16 -10.72
C ARG A 180 -18.38 7.23 -10.30
N PRO A 181 -18.40 7.64 -9.00
CA PRO A 181 -19.25 8.73 -8.56
C PRO A 181 -18.96 10.03 -9.32
N ALA A 182 -20.00 10.72 -9.76
CA ALA A 182 -19.90 11.95 -10.54
C ALA A 182 -19.18 13.11 -9.81
N GLU A 183 -19.23 13.09 -8.49
CA GLU A 183 -18.64 14.11 -7.61
C GLU A 183 -17.09 14.17 -7.69
N LEU A 184 -16.44 13.15 -8.24
CA LEU A 184 -14.98 13.03 -8.29
C LEU A 184 -14.38 13.51 -9.63
N GLY A 185 -15.18 14.07 -10.53
CA GLY A 185 -14.73 14.60 -11.82
C GLY A 185 -14.21 13.51 -12.79
N PRO A 186 -13.85 13.86 -14.03
CA PRO A 186 -13.33 12.91 -15.01
C PRO A 186 -11.94 12.37 -14.58
N SER A 187 -11.69 11.10 -14.88
CA SER A 187 -10.34 10.51 -14.77
C SER A 187 -9.45 11.08 -15.88
N HIS A 188 -8.37 11.72 -15.53
CA HIS A 188 -7.30 12.11 -16.45
C HIS A 188 -6.37 10.94 -16.77
#